data_b4a6d4654435e7722950bbb5fb309714
#
_entry.id   b4a6d4654435e7722950bbb5fb309714
#
_cell.length_a   1.000
_cell.length_b   1.000
_cell.length_c   1.000
_cell.angle_alpha   90.00
_cell.angle_beta   90.00
_cell.angle_gamma   90.00
#
_symmetry.space_group_name_H-M   'P 1'
#
loop_
_entity.id
_entity.type
_entity.pdbx_description
1 polymer ?
#
loop_
_entity_poly.entity_id
_entity_poly.type
_entity_poly.pdbx_seq_one_letter_code
_entity_poly.pdbx_strand_id
1 'polypeptide(L)'
;MIDQNEIKSAFNHFVMGWHFITQKGLRRFVIMPILLNVVLLTGLFWLFVSQISTMIDWVMSFIPDWLSFLSVILLVLSIGSILLFFYFAFTTLSGFIAAPFNGLLAEKVEKMLTGEAVNDDGFAEIMKDVPRMLNREWQKLWYSLPKFVGLFLLSFIPVIGQTIIPVLTFLFTCWMMAIQYCDYPFDNHKISFGIMKNALGERRTQSLTFGALITLCTALPIVNLVVIPVAVCGATIMWVENYRSQLKFDMNFDRTSIFTTTLPLCPKCFKRTNGVLPIEYELSA
;
A
#
# COMPACT_ATOMS: atom_id res chain seq x y z
N MET A 1 -22.83 12.59 0.70
CA MET A 1 -23.53 12.19 1.92
C MET A 1 -22.67 11.14 2.61
N ILE A 2 -22.38 11.29 3.89
CA ILE A 2 -21.54 10.32 4.63
C ILE A 2 -22.44 9.11 4.93
N ASP A 3 -22.08 7.92 4.41
CA ASP A 3 -22.84 6.69 4.65
C ASP A 3 -22.38 6.04 5.96
N GLN A 4 -23.26 6.02 6.94
CA GLN A 4 -22.98 5.42 8.25
C GLN A 4 -22.72 3.92 8.18
N ASN A 5 -23.29 3.22 7.20
CA ASN A 5 -23.05 1.79 7.02
C ASN A 5 -21.61 1.54 6.51
N GLU A 6 -21.09 2.40 5.65
CA GLU A 6 -19.69 2.31 5.19
C GLU A 6 -18.70 2.58 6.33
N ILE A 7 -19.00 3.53 7.23
CA ILE A 7 -18.18 3.79 8.42
C ILE A 7 -18.16 2.57 9.35
N LYS A 8 -19.33 2.00 9.65
CA LYS A 8 -19.43 0.79 10.46
C LYS A 8 -18.69 -0.39 9.84
N SER A 9 -18.83 -0.57 8.55
CA SER A 9 -18.15 -1.63 7.80
C SER A 9 -16.63 -1.47 7.88
N ALA A 10 -16.10 -0.27 7.64
CA ALA A 10 -14.67 0.02 7.74
C ALA A 10 -14.11 -0.26 9.13
N PHE A 11 -14.83 0.18 10.17
CA PHE A 11 -14.45 -0.09 11.55
C PHE A 11 -14.42 -1.58 11.86
N ASN A 12 -15.46 -2.31 11.44
CA ASN A 12 -15.52 -3.76 11.62
C ASN A 12 -14.37 -4.49 10.93
N HIS A 13 -14.04 -4.12 9.68
CA HIS A 13 -12.92 -4.71 8.96
C HIS A 13 -11.59 -4.47 9.69
N PHE A 14 -11.40 -3.27 10.24
CA PHE A 14 -10.19 -2.95 11.01
C PHE A 14 -10.12 -3.77 12.31
N VAL A 15 -11.22 -3.86 13.06
CA VAL A 15 -11.30 -4.66 14.30
C VAL A 15 -11.13 -6.15 14.02
N MET A 16 -11.73 -6.66 12.93
CA MET A 16 -11.53 -8.04 12.50
C MET A 16 -10.06 -8.30 12.15
N GLY A 17 -9.35 -7.32 11.56
CA GLY A 17 -7.92 -7.39 11.33
C GLY A 17 -7.13 -7.69 12.61
N TRP A 18 -7.44 -7.04 13.72
CA TRP A 18 -6.86 -7.33 15.04
C TRP A 18 -7.11 -8.77 15.50
N HIS A 19 -8.30 -9.28 15.25
CA HIS A 19 -8.62 -10.66 15.61
C HIS A 19 -7.84 -11.66 14.74
N PHE A 20 -7.71 -11.39 13.45
CA PHE A 20 -7.03 -12.28 12.51
C PHE A 20 -5.54 -12.46 12.82
N ILE A 21 -4.82 -11.40 13.20
CA ILE A 21 -3.37 -11.50 13.49
C ILE A 21 -3.06 -12.44 14.68
N THR A 22 -4.03 -12.66 15.57
CA THR A 22 -3.86 -13.54 16.73
C THR A 22 -4.08 -15.03 16.39
N GLN A 23 -4.58 -15.35 15.19
CA GLN A 23 -4.87 -16.72 14.78
C GLN A 23 -3.61 -17.53 14.55
N LYS A 24 -3.70 -18.83 14.83
CA LYS A 24 -2.62 -19.78 14.56
C LYS A 24 -2.32 -19.85 13.07
N GLY A 25 -1.04 -19.65 12.72
CA GLY A 25 -0.57 -19.65 11.33
C GLY A 25 -0.34 -18.27 10.72
N LEU A 26 -0.98 -17.19 11.22
CA LEU A 26 -0.74 -15.83 10.78
C LEU A 26 0.34 -15.12 11.60
N ARG A 27 0.55 -15.49 12.85
CA ARG A 27 1.54 -14.89 13.77
C ARG A 27 2.96 -14.86 13.18
N ARG A 28 3.35 -15.87 12.41
CA ARG A 28 4.68 -15.92 11.76
C ARG A 28 4.87 -14.78 10.75
N PHE A 29 3.82 -14.39 10.03
CA PHE A 29 3.86 -13.30 9.05
C PHE A 29 3.88 -11.92 9.71
N VAL A 30 3.55 -11.83 11.01
CA VAL A 30 3.69 -10.64 11.83
C VAL A 30 5.07 -10.57 12.46
N ILE A 31 5.54 -11.68 13.04
CA ILE A 31 6.81 -11.74 13.79
C ILE A 31 8.01 -11.66 12.83
N MET A 32 7.95 -12.34 11.68
CA MET A 32 9.08 -12.43 10.75
C MET A 32 9.55 -11.06 10.23
N PRO A 33 8.67 -10.16 9.74
CA PRO A 33 9.06 -8.81 9.34
C PRO A 33 9.66 -8.00 10.50
N ILE A 34 9.13 -8.16 11.71
CA ILE A 34 9.64 -7.46 12.90
C ILE A 34 11.08 -7.93 13.20
N LEU A 35 11.33 -9.24 13.21
CA LEU A 35 12.65 -9.80 13.42
C LEU A 35 13.64 -9.35 12.34
N LEU A 36 13.23 -9.39 11.08
CA LEU A 36 14.06 -8.93 9.95
C LEU A 36 14.38 -7.45 10.07
N ASN A 37 13.42 -6.62 10.48
CA ASN A 37 13.66 -5.19 10.73
C ASN A 37 14.60 -4.95 11.90
N VAL A 38 14.54 -5.74 12.97
CA VAL A 38 15.50 -5.67 14.09
C VAL A 38 16.91 -6.04 13.61
N VAL A 39 17.05 -7.12 12.83
CA VAL A 39 18.33 -7.53 12.25
C VAL A 39 18.87 -6.45 11.30
N LEU A 40 18.02 -5.92 10.43
CA LEU A 40 18.38 -4.85 9.51
C LEU A 40 18.84 -3.59 10.26
N LEU A 41 18.06 -3.17 11.27
CA LEU A 41 18.39 -2.00 12.07
C LEU A 41 19.73 -2.19 12.80
N THR A 42 19.92 -3.35 13.42
CA THR A 42 21.16 -3.67 14.13
C THR A 42 22.36 -3.70 13.20
N GLY A 43 22.21 -4.34 12.03
CA GLY A 43 23.28 -4.42 11.03
C GLY A 43 23.63 -3.06 10.44
N LEU A 44 22.64 -2.26 10.06
CA LEU A 44 22.85 -0.90 9.56
C LEU A 44 23.41 0.02 10.63
N PHE A 45 22.95 -0.09 11.87
CA PHE A 45 23.46 0.70 12.99
C PHE A 45 24.94 0.36 13.27
N TRP A 46 25.29 -0.93 13.28
CA TRP A 46 26.67 -1.37 13.41
C TRP A 46 27.55 -0.82 12.27
N LEU A 47 27.07 -0.91 11.02
CA LEU A 47 27.76 -0.35 9.86
C LEU A 47 27.94 1.17 10.00
N PHE A 48 26.89 1.87 10.42
CA PHE A 48 26.92 3.31 10.67
C PHE A 48 27.99 3.69 11.71
N VAL A 49 27.96 3.03 12.87
CA VAL A 49 28.93 3.30 13.94
C VAL A 49 30.36 2.99 13.50
N SER A 50 30.59 1.92 12.71
CA SER A 50 31.91 1.55 12.22
C SER A 50 32.45 2.49 11.16
N GLN A 51 31.61 3.20 10.42
CA GLN A 51 32.01 4.04 9.31
C GLN A 51 31.84 5.54 9.55
N ILE A 52 31.28 5.95 10.69
CA ILE A 52 30.90 7.36 10.93
C ILE A 52 32.12 8.29 10.90
N SER A 53 33.25 7.89 11.47
CA SER A 53 34.49 8.69 11.45
C SER A 53 34.98 8.88 10.02
N THR A 54 35.06 7.79 9.26
CA THR A 54 35.48 7.83 7.85
C THR A 54 34.56 8.69 7.00
N MET A 55 33.26 8.63 7.24
CA MET A 55 32.28 9.46 6.51
C MET A 55 32.44 10.94 6.87
N ILE A 56 32.68 11.27 8.14
CA ILE A 56 32.93 12.64 8.58
C ILE A 56 34.22 13.16 7.95
N ASP A 57 35.32 12.39 8.05
CA ASP A 57 36.63 12.77 7.47
C ASP A 57 36.51 12.99 5.97
N TRP A 58 35.78 12.13 5.27
CA TRP A 58 35.51 12.27 3.85
C TRP A 58 34.73 13.56 3.52
N VAL A 59 33.65 13.87 4.26
CA VAL A 59 32.90 15.11 4.06
C VAL A 59 33.78 16.33 4.39
N MET A 60 34.56 16.28 5.48
CA MET A 60 35.42 17.38 5.89
C MET A 60 36.57 17.62 4.89
N SER A 61 37.01 16.60 4.14
CA SER A 61 38.05 16.74 3.12
C SER A 61 37.65 17.64 1.93
N PHE A 62 36.35 17.86 1.73
CA PHE A 62 35.86 18.80 0.70
C PHE A 62 35.86 20.27 1.17
N ILE A 63 36.16 20.52 2.45
CA ILE A 63 36.10 21.85 3.04
C ILE A 63 37.46 22.52 2.88
N PRO A 64 37.57 23.64 2.14
CA PRO A 64 38.83 24.37 2.00
C PRO A 64 39.27 25.00 3.32
N ASP A 65 40.57 25.16 3.55
CA ASP A 65 41.16 25.71 4.76
C ASP A 65 40.61 27.09 5.16
N TRP A 66 40.24 27.92 4.18
CA TRP A 66 39.66 29.25 4.41
C TRP A 66 38.26 29.19 5.05
N LEU A 67 37.57 28.04 5.03
CA LEU A 67 36.29 27.79 5.69
C LEU A 67 36.45 27.13 7.06
N SER A 68 37.66 26.92 7.56
CA SER A 68 37.94 26.24 8.84
C SER A 68 37.26 26.90 10.05
N PHE A 69 36.95 28.21 9.99
CA PHE A 69 36.22 28.89 11.06
C PHE A 69 34.74 28.40 11.18
N LEU A 70 34.18 27.78 10.11
CA LEU A 70 32.86 27.18 10.12
C LEU A 70 32.88 25.68 10.46
N SER A 71 34.04 25.13 10.78
CA SER A 71 34.25 23.67 10.97
C SER A 71 33.23 23.04 11.92
N VAL A 72 32.89 23.70 13.02
CA VAL A 72 31.91 23.19 14.00
C VAL A 72 30.50 23.12 13.39
N ILE A 73 30.09 24.16 12.67
CA ILE A 73 28.77 24.19 12.01
C ILE A 73 28.72 23.11 10.92
N LEU A 74 29.77 22.99 10.12
CA LEU A 74 29.88 22.00 9.05
C LEU A 74 29.90 20.57 9.60
N LEU A 75 30.57 20.35 10.75
CA LEU A 75 30.54 19.05 11.45
C LEU A 75 29.13 18.68 11.89
N VAL A 76 28.41 19.59 12.51
CA VAL A 76 27.01 19.33 12.95
C VAL A 76 26.09 19.05 11.75
N LEU A 77 26.24 19.84 10.66
CA LEU A 77 25.47 19.59 9.44
C LEU A 77 25.83 18.26 8.78
N SER A 78 27.11 17.87 8.78
CA SER A 78 27.58 16.59 8.27
C SER A 78 26.98 15.42 9.04
N ILE A 79 27.06 15.45 10.37
CA ILE A 79 26.45 14.43 11.24
C ILE A 79 24.94 14.36 10.99
N GLY A 80 24.23 15.49 10.92
CA GLY A 80 22.81 15.55 10.65
C GLY A 80 22.45 14.95 9.27
N SER A 81 23.24 15.25 8.23
CA SER A 81 23.06 14.71 6.89
C SER A 81 23.28 13.20 6.83
N ILE A 82 24.31 12.68 7.53
CA ILE A 82 24.62 11.25 7.61
C ILE A 82 23.48 10.52 8.34
N LEU A 83 22.99 11.06 9.45
CA LEU A 83 21.86 10.50 10.20
C LEU A 83 20.58 10.47 9.36
N LEU A 84 20.33 11.54 8.60
CA LEU A 84 19.19 11.64 7.69
C LEU A 84 19.28 10.59 6.57
N PHE A 85 20.47 10.44 5.97
CA PHE A 85 20.74 9.39 4.98
C PHE A 85 20.49 7.99 5.55
N PHE A 86 20.99 7.72 6.76
CA PHE A 86 20.79 6.45 7.47
C PHE A 86 19.30 6.18 7.70
N TYR A 87 18.55 7.19 8.15
CA TYR A 87 17.10 7.10 8.36
C TYR A 87 16.36 6.73 7.05
N PHE A 88 16.67 7.41 5.95
CA PHE A 88 16.04 7.11 4.66
C PHE A 88 16.43 5.73 4.13
N ALA A 89 17.72 5.35 4.25
CA ALA A 89 18.19 4.03 3.84
C ALA A 89 17.47 2.92 4.63
N PHE A 90 17.41 3.04 5.96
CA PHE A 90 16.71 2.09 6.82
C PHE A 90 15.23 1.99 6.46
N THR A 91 14.53 3.12 6.32
CA THR A 91 13.10 3.16 6.02
C THR A 91 12.81 2.51 4.67
N THR A 92 13.62 2.80 3.67
CA THR A 92 13.48 2.24 2.32
C THR A 92 13.70 0.72 2.31
N LEU A 93 14.80 0.26 2.89
CA LEU A 93 15.12 -1.18 2.96
C LEU A 93 14.09 -1.95 3.79
N SER A 94 13.65 -1.38 4.91
CA SER A 94 12.60 -1.96 5.75
C SER A 94 11.29 -2.12 4.96
N GLY A 95 10.89 -1.13 4.17
CA GLY A 95 9.72 -1.19 3.30
C GLY A 95 9.82 -2.30 2.25
N PHE A 96 10.97 -2.43 1.59
CA PHE A 96 11.19 -3.49 0.60
C PHE A 96 11.14 -4.90 1.22
N ILE A 97 11.67 -5.06 2.43
CA ILE A 97 11.62 -6.34 3.14
C ILE A 97 10.19 -6.65 3.57
N ALA A 98 9.45 -5.67 4.06
CA ALA A 98 8.08 -5.87 4.56
C ALA A 98 7.07 -6.18 3.43
N ALA A 99 7.25 -5.63 2.23
CA ALA A 99 6.28 -5.75 1.13
C ALA A 99 5.92 -7.20 0.78
N PRO A 100 6.87 -8.14 0.53
CA PRO A 100 6.52 -9.52 0.20
C PRO A 100 5.82 -10.24 1.36
N PHE A 101 6.17 -9.94 2.61
CA PHE A 101 5.50 -10.56 3.76
C PHE A 101 4.06 -10.08 3.92
N ASN A 102 3.80 -8.82 3.62
CA ASN A 102 2.45 -8.25 3.64
C ASN A 102 1.59 -8.84 2.51
N GLY A 103 2.16 -9.05 1.32
CA GLY A 103 1.50 -9.73 0.21
C GLY A 103 1.12 -11.18 0.57
N LEU A 104 2.07 -11.94 1.14
CA LEU A 104 1.83 -13.31 1.62
C LEU A 104 0.79 -13.36 2.76
N LEU A 105 0.81 -12.38 3.66
CA LEU A 105 -0.17 -12.27 4.72
C LEU A 105 -1.58 -12.07 4.13
N ALA A 106 -1.73 -11.16 3.17
CA ALA A 106 -2.99 -10.92 2.48
C ALA A 106 -3.51 -12.19 1.80
N GLU A 107 -2.65 -12.91 1.07
CA GLU A 107 -2.99 -14.18 0.42
C GLU A 107 -3.45 -15.24 1.43
N LYS A 108 -2.73 -15.38 2.54
CA LYS A 108 -3.08 -16.34 3.58
C LYS A 108 -4.42 -16.01 4.26
N VAL A 109 -4.69 -14.74 4.51
CA VAL A 109 -5.97 -14.27 5.05
C VAL A 109 -7.10 -14.54 4.05
N GLU A 110 -6.90 -14.23 2.78
CA GLU A 110 -7.88 -14.52 1.73
C GLU A 110 -8.19 -16.01 1.63
N LYS A 111 -7.16 -16.88 1.65
CA LYS A 111 -7.33 -18.35 1.67
C LYS A 111 -8.13 -18.82 2.87
N MET A 112 -7.94 -18.21 4.04
CA MET A 112 -8.71 -18.56 5.24
C MET A 112 -10.18 -18.13 5.14
N LEU A 113 -10.47 -17.02 4.46
CA LEU A 113 -11.82 -16.49 4.28
C LEU A 113 -12.61 -17.22 3.18
N THR A 114 -11.94 -17.62 2.11
CA THR A 114 -12.60 -18.11 0.88
C THR A 114 -12.41 -19.60 0.64
N GLY A 115 -11.43 -20.22 1.31
CA GLY A 115 -10.99 -21.59 1.03
C GLY A 115 -10.17 -21.76 -0.24
N GLU A 116 -10.08 -20.72 -1.10
CA GLU A 116 -9.32 -20.74 -2.35
C GLU A 116 -7.91 -20.17 -2.14
N ALA A 117 -6.89 -20.85 -2.67
CA ALA A 117 -5.55 -20.26 -2.78
C ALA A 117 -5.50 -19.30 -3.96
N VAL A 118 -4.91 -18.11 -3.75
CA VAL A 118 -4.72 -17.12 -4.83
C VAL A 118 -3.61 -17.60 -5.76
N ASN A 119 -2.50 -18.05 -5.17
CA ASN A 119 -1.38 -18.72 -5.83
C ASN A 119 -0.84 -19.81 -4.91
N ASP A 120 -0.49 -20.97 -5.46
CA ASP A 120 0.20 -22.03 -4.69
C ASP A 120 1.74 -21.90 -4.83
N ASP A 121 2.19 -20.70 -5.13
CA ASP A 121 3.51 -20.39 -5.65
C ASP A 121 4.50 -20.22 -4.50
N GLY A 122 5.63 -20.92 -4.59
CA GLY A 122 6.69 -20.86 -3.60
C GLY A 122 7.41 -19.50 -3.61
N PHE A 123 8.27 -19.27 -2.60
CA PHE A 123 9.07 -18.05 -2.43
C PHE A 123 9.81 -17.59 -3.71
N ALA A 124 10.20 -18.53 -4.58
CA ALA A 124 10.85 -18.23 -5.85
C ALA A 124 9.97 -17.44 -6.84
N GLU A 125 8.65 -17.62 -6.78
CA GLU A 125 7.71 -16.92 -7.67
C GLU A 125 7.41 -15.51 -7.17
N ILE A 126 7.40 -15.33 -5.85
CA ILE A 126 7.32 -14.00 -5.22
C ILE A 126 8.52 -13.14 -5.65
N MET A 127 9.72 -13.72 -5.74
CA MET A 127 10.91 -13.01 -6.20
C MET A 127 10.81 -12.55 -7.66
N LYS A 128 10.07 -13.27 -8.51
CA LYS A 128 9.80 -12.85 -9.90
C LYS A 128 8.81 -11.67 -9.95
N ASP A 129 7.93 -11.56 -8.97
CA ASP A 129 6.94 -10.49 -8.88
C ASP A 129 7.49 -9.19 -8.26
N VAL A 130 8.69 -9.22 -7.67
CA VAL A 130 9.35 -8.04 -7.08
C VAL A 130 9.41 -6.84 -8.05
N PRO A 131 9.82 -6.98 -9.33
CA PRO A 131 9.83 -5.84 -10.25
C PRO A 131 8.43 -5.21 -10.45
N ARG A 132 7.38 -6.03 -10.46
CA ARG A 132 5.99 -5.57 -10.55
C ARG A 132 5.59 -4.80 -9.30
N MET A 133 5.93 -5.32 -8.11
CA MET A 133 5.69 -4.65 -6.83
C MET A 133 6.41 -3.30 -6.76
N LEU A 134 7.68 -3.21 -7.22
CA LEU A 134 8.42 -1.96 -7.29
C LEU A 134 7.77 -0.94 -8.24
N ASN A 135 7.34 -1.38 -9.41
CA ASN A 135 6.62 -0.51 -10.34
C ASN A 135 5.31 0.00 -9.72
N ARG A 136 4.66 -0.81 -8.89
CA ARG A 136 3.45 -0.45 -8.15
C ARG A 136 3.73 0.65 -7.13
N GLU A 137 4.81 0.52 -6.34
CA GLU A 137 5.26 1.57 -5.41
C GLU A 137 5.59 2.87 -6.16
N TRP A 138 6.22 2.76 -7.33
CA TRP A 138 6.52 3.91 -8.19
C TRP A 138 5.24 4.62 -8.67
N GLN A 139 4.21 3.88 -9.06
CA GLN A 139 2.91 4.45 -9.44
C GLN A 139 2.24 5.18 -8.28
N LYS A 140 2.31 4.64 -7.06
CA LYS A 140 1.82 5.30 -5.85
C LYS A 140 2.58 6.60 -5.56
N LEU A 141 3.90 6.61 -5.73
CA LEU A 141 4.71 7.82 -5.58
C LEU A 141 4.34 8.89 -6.59
N TRP A 142 4.23 8.56 -7.87
CA TRP A 142 3.80 9.52 -8.91
C TRP A 142 2.40 10.06 -8.67
N TYR A 143 1.52 9.26 -8.10
CA TYR A 143 0.18 9.70 -7.73
C TYR A 143 0.18 10.64 -6.52
N SER A 144 0.99 10.34 -5.48
CA SER A 144 0.95 11.03 -4.19
C SER A 144 1.84 12.27 -4.15
N LEU A 145 3.06 12.19 -4.70
CA LEU A 145 4.09 13.21 -4.59
C LEU A 145 3.63 14.60 -5.07
N PRO A 146 3.01 14.76 -6.26
CA PRO A 146 2.57 16.09 -6.72
C PRO A 146 1.52 16.71 -5.79
N LYS A 147 0.66 15.87 -5.18
CA LYS A 147 -0.38 16.34 -4.26
C LYS A 147 0.20 16.76 -2.91
N PHE A 148 1.15 15.99 -2.36
CA PHE A 148 1.86 16.39 -1.15
C PHE A 148 2.69 17.65 -1.36
N VAL A 149 3.39 17.77 -2.48
CA VAL A 149 4.12 19.00 -2.84
C VAL A 149 3.16 20.18 -2.97
N GLY A 150 2.02 20.00 -3.63
CA GLY A 150 0.99 21.04 -3.73
C GLY A 150 0.45 21.48 -2.36
N LEU A 151 0.11 20.52 -1.48
CA LEU A 151 -0.34 20.81 -0.12
C LEU A 151 0.76 21.52 0.70
N PHE A 152 2.02 21.07 0.54
CA PHE A 152 3.16 21.71 1.20
C PHE A 152 3.35 23.16 0.75
N LEU A 153 3.31 23.42 -0.56
CA LEU A 153 3.42 24.79 -1.08
C LEU A 153 2.25 25.68 -0.61
N LEU A 154 1.03 25.13 -0.58
CA LEU A 154 -0.15 25.84 -0.08
C LEU A 154 -0.08 26.13 1.43
N SER A 155 0.70 25.34 2.19
CA SER A 155 0.87 25.57 3.64
C SER A 155 1.56 26.91 3.98
N PHE A 156 2.29 27.50 3.03
CA PHE A 156 2.93 28.80 3.22
C PHE A 156 1.96 30.00 3.09
N ILE A 157 0.73 29.77 2.62
CA ILE A 157 -0.27 30.84 2.52
C ILE A 157 -0.79 31.15 3.94
N PRO A 158 -0.65 32.43 4.41
CA PRO A 158 -1.15 32.78 5.72
C PRO A 158 -2.65 32.50 5.89
N VAL A 159 -3.05 32.09 7.10
CA VAL A 159 -4.41 31.70 7.48
C VAL A 159 -4.85 30.37 6.85
N ILE A 160 -4.89 30.25 5.52
CA ILE A 160 -5.32 29.01 4.82
C ILE A 160 -4.35 27.87 5.12
N GLY A 161 -3.04 28.13 5.06
CA GLY A 161 -1.99 27.13 5.31
C GLY A 161 -2.04 26.55 6.72
N GLN A 162 -2.45 27.34 7.70
CA GLN A 162 -2.49 26.91 9.10
C GLN A 162 -3.83 26.29 9.52
N THR A 163 -4.92 26.57 8.81
CA THR A 163 -6.27 26.10 9.17
C THR A 163 -6.78 24.97 8.28
N ILE A 164 -6.84 25.19 6.97
CA ILE A 164 -7.46 24.27 6.02
C ILE A 164 -6.47 23.19 5.55
N ILE A 165 -5.22 23.59 5.26
CA ILE A 165 -4.25 22.65 4.68
C ILE A 165 -3.91 21.48 5.58
N PRO A 166 -3.74 21.61 6.92
CA PRO A 166 -3.52 20.44 7.79
C PRO A 166 -4.67 19.44 7.73
N VAL A 167 -5.92 19.90 7.65
CA VAL A 167 -7.10 19.03 7.54
C VAL A 167 -7.09 18.29 6.19
N LEU A 168 -6.82 18.98 5.09
CA LEU A 168 -6.71 18.37 3.76
C LEU A 168 -5.55 17.37 3.69
N THR A 169 -4.41 17.71 4.30
CA THR A 169 -3.24 16.82 4.38
C THR A 169 -3.57 15.57 5.19
N PHE A 170 -4.26 15.71 6.31
CA PHE A 170 -4.73 14.56 7.10
C PHE A 170 -5.68 13.67 6.30
N LEU A 171 -6.70 14.25 5.64
CA LEU A 171 -7.63 13.48 4.81
C LEU A 171 -6.92 12.78 3.64
N PHE A 172 -5.97 13.47 3.00
CA PHE A 172 -5.19 12.87 1.92
C PHE A 172 -4.25 11.77 2.45
N THR A 173 -3.68 11.93 3.64
CA THR A 173 -2.90 10.87 4.31
C THR A 173 -3.78 9.64 4.60
N CYS A 174 -4.99 9.84 5.12
CA CYS A 174 -5.95 8.75 5.33
C CYS A 174 -6.27 8.01 4.01
N TRP A 175 -6.48 8.75 2.93
CA TRP A 175 -6.69 8.18 1.61
C TRP A 175 -5.49 7.36 1.13
N MET A 176 -4.27 7.87 1.32
CA MET A 176 -3.04 7.17 0.94
C MET A 176 -2.80 5.91 1.80
N MET A 177 -3.15 5.94 3.08
CA MET A 177 -3.10 4.75 3.94
C MET A 177 -4.08 3.66 3.48
N ALA A 178 -5.29 4.03 3.09
CA ALA A 178 -6.22 3.08 2.50
C ALA A 178 -5.66 2.47 1.20
N ILE A 179 -5.15 3.29 0.28
CA ILE A 179 -4.48 2.83 -0.95
C ILE A 179 -3.34 1.87 -0.60
N GLN A 180 -2.47 2.23 0.34
CA GLN A 180 -1.26 1.46 0.66
C GLN A 180 -1.60 0.04 1.13
N TYR A 181 -2.57 -0.12 2.00
CA TYR A 181 -2.88 -1.44 2.58
C TYR A 181 -3.87 -2.25 1.74
N CYS A 182 -4.82 -1.60 1.05
CA CYS A 182 -5.69 -2.28 0.10
C CYS A 182 -4.94 -2.75 -1.15
N ASP A 183 -3.78 -2.15 -1.44
CA ASP A 183 -2.96 -2.54 -2.57
C ASP A 183 -2.54 -4.01 -2.53
N TYR A 184 -2.22 -4.58 -1.37
CA TYR A 184 -1.75 -5.96 -1.25
C TYR A 184 -2.72 -7.01 -1.81
N PRO A 185 -3.99 -7.07 -1.39
CA PRO A 185 -4.92 -8.03 -1.98
C PRO A 185 -5.22 -7.77 -3.45
N PHE A 186 -5.29 -6.51 -3.89
CA PHE A 186 -5.49 -6.19 -5.30
C PHE A 186 -4.28 -6.58 -6.15
N ASP A 187 -3.06 -6.37 -5.66
CA ASP A 187 -1.83 -6.73 -6.36
C ASP A 187 -1.64 -8.25 -6.46
N ASN A 188 -2.02 -9.02 -5.45
CA ASN A 188 -2.02 -10.48 -5.49
C ASN A 188 -2.90 -11.01 -6.64
N HIS A 189 -3.98 -10.29 -6.99
CA HIS A 189 -4.83 -10.60 -8.14
C HIS A 189 -4.39 -9.90 -9.44
N LYS A 190 -3.22 -9.26 -9.46
CA LYS A 190 -2.65 -8.55 -10.63
C LYS A 190 -3.58 -7.45 -11.19
N ILE A 191 -4.42 -6.87 -10.34
CA ILE A 191 -5.34 -5.78 -10.70
C ILE A 191 -4.54 -4.47 -10.79
N SER A 192 -4.74 -3.69 -11.86
CA SER A 192 -4.00 -2.45 -12.07
C SER A 192 -4.28 -1.40 -10.98
N PHE A 193 -3.29 -0.53 -10.72
CA PHE A 193 -3.42 0.56 -9.74
C PHE A 193 -4.61 1.47 -10.04
N GLY A 194 -4.86 1.75 -11.31
CA GLY A 194 -5.98 2.61 -11.74
C GLY A 194 -7.34 2.01 -11.37
N ILE A 195 -7.55 0.72 -11.63
CA ILE A 195 -8.79 0.00 -11.30
C ILE A 195 -8.98 -0.02 -9.79
N MET A 196 -7.96 -0.40 -9.01
CA MET A 196 -8.00 -0.39 -7.54
C MET A 196 -8.39 0.99 -7.00
N LYS A 197 -7.68 2.04 -7.44
CA LYS A 197 -7.95 3.41 -7.00
C LYS A 197 -9.39 3.84 -7.29
N ASN A 198 -9.93 3.48 -8.46
CA ASN A 198 -11.30 3.79 -8.82
C ASN A 198 -12.30 3.03 -7.95
N ALA A 199 -12.08 1.72 -7.73
CA ALA A 199 -12.91 0.89 -6.86
C ALA A 199 -12.94 1.44 -5.41
N LEU A 200 -11.78 1.82 -4.85
CA LEU A 200 -11.71 2.49 -3.56
C LEU A 200 -12.43 3.85 -3.58
N GLY A 201 -12.39 4.55 -4.72
CA GLY A 201 -13.05 5.82 -4.94
C GLY A 201 -14.58 5.74 -5.02
N GLU A 202 -15.15 4.60 -5.38
CA GLU A 202 -16.59 4.34 -5.36
C GLU A 202 -17.12 4.25 -3.93
N ARG A 203 -16.31 3.72 -3.01
CA ARG A 203 -16.61 3.61 -1.56
C ARG A 203 -15.72 4.52 -0.72
N ARG A 204 -15.73 5.82 -1.06
CA ARG A 204 -14.80 6.82 -0.46
C ARG A 204 -14.91 6.90 1.05
N THR A 205 -16.12 6.88 1.59
CA THR A 205 -16.36 6.97 3.04
C THR A 205 -15.73 5.79 3.75
N GLN A 206 -15.92 4.57 3.24
CA GLN A 206 -15.31 3.36 3.78
C GLN A 206 -13.78 3.42 3.71
N SER A 207 -13.23 3.77 2.55
CA SER A 207 -11.78 3.85 2.32
C SER A 207 -11.12 4.91 3.21
N LEU A 208 -11.71 6.10 3.31
CA LEU A 208 -11.20 7.17 4.17
C LEU A 208 -11.30 6.81 5.66
N THR A 209 -12.40 6.20 6.10
CA THR A 209 -12.56 5.77 7.49
C THR A 209 -11.53 4.69 7.85
N PHE A 210 -11.35 3.70 6.98
CA PHE A 210 -10.34 2.66 7.16
C PHE A 210 -8.92 3.24 7.25
N GLY A 211 -8.56 4.12 6.31
CA GLY A 211 -7.28 4.81 6.32
C GLY A 211 -7.10 5.74 7.52
N ALA A 212 -8.17 6.39 8.02
CA ALA A 212 -8.11 7.22 9.22
C ALA A 212 -7.79 6.39 10.47
N LEU A 213 -8.43 5.22 10.63
CA LEU A 213 -8.14 4.31 11.72
C LEU A 213 -6.66 3.87 11.72
N ILE A 214 -6.14 3.53 10.54
CA ILE A 214 -4.73 3.16 10.38
C ILE A 214 -3.83 4.35 10.74
N THR A 215 -4.12 5.54 10.19
CA THR A 215 -3.32 6.76 10.42
C THR A 215 -3.26 7.11 11.92
N LEU A 216 -4.38 7.03 12.61
CA LEU A 216 -4.45 7.30 14.05
C LEU A 216 -3.67 6.24 14.86
N CYS A 217 -3.78 4.97 14.50
CA CYS A 217 -3.04 3.89 15.16
C CYS A 217 -1.53 3.98 14.89
N THR A 218 -1.10 4.36 13.70
CA THR A 218 0.33 4.53 13.36
C THR A 218 0.98 5.69 14.10
N ALA A 219 0.19 6.67 14.57
CA ALA A 219 0.71 7.75 15.40
C ALA A 219 1.19 7.27 16.79
N LEU A 220 0.78 6.08 17.23
CA LEU A 220 1.18 5.47 18.50
C LEU A 220 2.36 4.52 18.28
N PRO A 221 3.59 4.80 18.78
CA PRO A 221 4.80 4.04 18.43
C PRO A 221 4.70 2.54 18.69
N ILE A 222 4.11 2.13 19.82
CA ILE A 222 3.96 0.71 20.18
C ILE A 222 2.94 0.03 19.27
N VAL A 223 1.82 0.70 18.99
CA VAL A 223 0.74 0.19 18.15
C VAL A 223 1.22 0.08 16.70
N ASN A 224 2.07 1.01 16.25
CA ASN A 224 2.61 1.05 14.89
C ASN A 224 3.34 -0.24 14.50
N LEU A 225 3.99 -0.94 15.44
CA LEU A 225 4.64 -2.22 15.16
C LEU A 225 3.66 -3.32 14.70
N VAL A 226 2.42 -3.24 15.15
CA VAL A 226 1.40 -4.28 14.93
C VAL A 226 0.31 -3.81 13.98
N VAL A 227 0.09 -2.50 13.85
CA VAL A 227 -0.99 -1.97 13.01
C VAL A 227 -0.80 -2.29 11.53
N ILE A 228 0.42 -2.41 11.04
CA ILE A 228 0.72 -2.76 9.65
C ILE A 228 0.08 -4.10 9.26
N PRO A 229 0.41 -5.23 9.92
CA PRO A 229 -0.23 -6.50 9.61
C PRO A 229 -1.74 -6.50 9.92
N VAL A 230 -2.21 -5.76 10.91
CA VAL A 230 -3.65 -5.58 11.17
C VAL A 230 -4.34 -4.93 9.97
N ALA A 231 -3.76 -3.86 9.45
CA ALA A 231 -4.29 -3.15 8.29
C ALA A 231 -4.31 -4.03 7.04
N VAL A 232 -3.28 -4.85 6.82
CA VAL A 232 -3.26 -5.84 5.72
C VAL A 232 -4.40 -6.85 5.87
N CYS A 233 -4.59 -7.42 7.07
CA CYS A 233 -5.70 -8.33 7.33
C CYS A 233 -7.06 -7.67 7.10
N GLY A 234 -7.27 -6.47 7.66
CA GLY A 234 -8.52 -5.71 7.49
C GLY A 234 -8.80 -5.33 6.03
N ALA A 235 -7.76 -4.90 5.31
CA ALA A 235 -7.86 -4.61 3.87
C ALA A 235 -8.21 -5.84 3.04
N THR A 236 -7.67 -7.01 3.41
CA THR A 236 -7.99 -8.27 2.74
C THR A 236 -9.42 -8.71 3.00
N ILE A 237 -9.93 -8.53 4.22
CA ILE A 237 -11.34 -8.78 4.54
C ILE A 237 -12.22 -7.85 3.70
N MET A 238 -11.89 -6.56 3.65
CA MET A 238 -12.60 -5.57 2.84
C MET A 238 -12.57 -5.92 1.34
N TRP A 239 -11.46 -6.43 0.84
CA TRP A 239 -11.32 -6.95 -0.52
C TRP A 239 -12.28 -8.09 -0.79
N VAL A 240 -12.28 -9.13 0.05
CA VAL A 240 -13.12 -10.32 -0.12
C VAL A 240 -14.60 -9.98 -0.10
N GLU A 241 -15.03 -9.12 0.81
CA GLU A 241 -16.44 -8.78 0.99
C GLU A 241 -16.97 -7.81 -0.08
N ASN A 242 -16.18 -6.83 -0.49
CA ASN A 242 -16.69 -5.71 -1.29
C ASN A 242 -16.25 -5.69 -2.76
N TYR A 243 -15.10 -6.27 -3.09
CA TYR A 243 -14.50 -6.06 -4.41
C TYR A 243 -14.25 -7.35 -5.19
N ARG A 244 -13.94 -8.45 -4.49
CA ARG A 244 -13.51 -9.70 -5.12
C ARG A 244 -14.52 -10.25 -6.13
N SER A 245 -15.80 -10.31 -5.76
CA SER A 245 -16.86 -10.86 -6.63
C SER A 245 -17.10 -9.98 -7.85
N GLN A 246 -17.14 -8.66 -7.67
CA GLN A 246 -17.38 -7.69 -8.74
C GLN A 246 -16.25 -7.72 -9.78
N LEU A 247 -15.01 -7.60 -9.32
CA LEU A 247 -13.85 -7.53 -10.21
C LEU A 247 -13.51 -8.87 -10.88
N LYS A 248 -13.80 -10.02 -10.24
CA LYS A 248 -13.71 -11.33 -10.93
C LYS A 248 -14.72 -11.45 -12.07
N PHE A 249 -15.91 -10.92 -11.89
CA PHE A 249 -16.94 -10.93 -12.93
C PHE A 249 -16.53 -10.05 -14.13
N ASP A 250 -16.08 -8.83 -13.88
CA ASP A 250 -15.64 -7.89 -14.91
C ASP A 250 -14.44 -8.42 -15.71
N MET A 251 -13.45 -9.02 -15.05
CA MET A 251 -12.29 -9.62 -15.73
C MET A 251 -12.65 -10.84 -16.60
N ASN A 252 -13.64 -11.64 -16.19
CA ASN A 252 -14.11 -12.77 -16.98
C ASN A 252 -14.92 -12.29 -18.18
N PHE A 253 -15.73 -11.25 -18.01
CA PHE A 253 -16.50 -10.65 -19.09
C PHE A 253 -15.61 -10.02 -20.16
N ASP A 254 -14.54 -9.33 -19.76
CA ASP A 254 -13.57 -8.72 -20.69
C ASP A 254 -12.80 -9.81 -21.48
N ARG A 255 -12.44 -10.92 -20.85
CA ARG A 255 -11.82 -12.07 -21.54
C ARG A 255 -12.78 -12.73 -22.55
N THR A 256 -14.05 -12.87 -22.22
CA THR A 256 -15.05 -13.45 -23.14
C THR A 256 -15.38 -12.49 -24.28
N SER A 257 -15.38 -11.19 -24.07
CA SER A 257 -15.60 -10.19 -25.12
C SER A 257 -14.47 -10.15 -26.15
N ILE A 258 -13.21 -10.42 -25.76
CA ILE A 258 -12.08 -10.52 -26.69
C ILE A 258 -12.21 -11.75 -27.59
N PHE A 259 -12.77 -12.85 -27.11
CA PHE A 259 -13.02 -14.06 -27.92
C PHE A 259 -14.26 -13.95 -28.81
N THR A 260 -15.25 -13.10 -28.46
CA THR A 260 -16.46 -12.89 -29.28
C THR A 260 -16.30 -11.84 -30.37
N THR A 261 -15.23 -11.05 -30.36
CA THR A 261 -14.98 -10.02 -31.39
C THR A 261 -14.49 -10.59 -32.72
N THR A 262 -14.29 -11.92 -32.83
CA THR A 262 -13.93 -12.58 -34.09
C THR A 262 -15.12 -13.16 -34.85
N LEU A 263 -16.37 -13.04 -34.35
CA LEU A 263 -17.56 -13.40 -35.09
C LEU A 263 -18.32 -12.11 -35.47
N PRO A 264 -18.58 -11.85 -36.77
CA PRO A 264 -19.34 -10.67 -37.18
C PRO A 264 -20.79 -10.82 -36.72
N LEU A 265 -21.14 -10.20 -35.60
CA LEU A 265 -22.52 -10.08 -35.15
C LEU A 265 -23.31 -9.27 -36.18
N CYS A 266 -24.30 -9.93 -36.80
CA CYS A 266 -25.22 -9.32 -37.75
C CYS A 266 -25.94 -8.10 -37.12
N PRO A 267 -25.77 -6.87 -37.64
CA PRO A 267 -26.37 -5.67 -37.05
C PRO A 267 -27.89 -5.66 -36.93
N LYS A 268 -28.59 -6.61 -37.59
CA LYS A 268 -30.05 -6.73 -37.56
C LYS A 268 -30.61 -7.47 -36.33
N CYS A 269 -29.79 -8.25 -35.62
CA CYS A 269 -30.24 -8.98 -34.43
C CYS A 269 -30.24 -8.13 -33.17
N PHE A 270 -29.39 -7.11 -33.09
CA PHE A 270 -29.25 -6.26 -31.89
C PHE A 270 -30.46 -5.32 -31.63
N LYS A 271 -31.23 -5.01 -32.67
CA LYS A 271 -32.41 -4.11 -32.58
C LYS A 271 -33.70 -4.77 -32.09
N ARG A 272 -33.75 -6.10 -31.90
CA ARG A 272 -34.98 -6.83 -31.59
C ARG A 272 -35.18 -7.27 -30.13
N THR A 273 -34.18 -7.10 -29.28
CA THR A 273 -34.22 -7.56 -27.89
C THR A 273 -33.82 -6.49 -26.92
N ASN A 274 -34.49 -5.38 -26.84
CA ASN A 274 -34.35 -4.36 -25.76
C ASN A 274 -33.26 -4.62 -24.68
N GLY A 275 -32.06 -5.08 -25.08
CA GLY A 275 -30.90 -5.23 -24.16
C GLY A 275 -30.94 -6.42 -23.19
N VAL A 276 -31.88 -7.38 -23.35
CA VAL A 276 -31.92 -8.58 -22.50
C VAL A 276 -31.61 -9.80 -23.35
N LEU A 277 -30.48 -10.46 -23.07
CA LEU A 277 -30.14 -11.75 -23.66
C LEU A 277 -30.93 -12.86 -22.96
N PRO A 278 -31.63 -13.75 -23.68
CA PRO A 278 -32.27 -14.91 -23.09
C PRO A 278 -31.20 -15.92 -22.66
N ILE A 279 -31.24 -16.29 -21.36
CA ILE A 279 -30.49 -17.42 -20.80
C ILE A 279 -31.24 -18.68 -21.18
N GLU A 280 -30.88 -19.30 -22.30
CA GLU A 280 -31.23 -20.69 -22.58
C GLU A 280 -30.40 -21.16 -23.80
N TYR A 281 -29.35 -21.93 -23.55
CA TYR A 281 -28.84 -22.93 -24.47
C TYR A 281 -28.78 -24.26 -23.74
N GLU A 282 -29.84 -25.08 -23.97
CA GLU A 282 -29.77 -26.52 -23.72
C GLU A 282 -28.68 -27.13 -24.58
N LEU A 283 -27.77 -27.85 -23.91
CA LEU A 283 -26.86 -28.80 -24.53
C LEU A 283 -27.65 -30.06 -24.95
N SER A 284 -27.87 -30.22 -26.24
CA SER A 284 -28.23 -31.52 -26.81
C SER A 284 -27.45 -31.76 -28.10
N ALA A 285 -26.80 -32.93 -28.12
CA ALA A 285 -26.09 -33.69 -29.15
C ALA A 285 -24.61 -33.40 -29.31
#